data_6002f6b8dbb10d69e759312ec1abde9a
#
_entry.id   6002f6b8dbb10d69e759312ec1abde9a
#
_cell.length_a   1.000
_cell.length_b   1.000
_cell.length_c   1.000
_cell.angle_alpha   90.00
_cell.angle_beta   90.00
_cell.angle_gamma   90.00
#
_symmetry.space_group_name_H-M   'P 1'
#
loop_
_entity.id
_entity.type
_entity.pdbx_description
1 polymer ?
#
loop_
_entity_poly.entity_id
_entity_poly.type
_entity_poly.pdbx_seq_one_letter_code
_entity_poly.pdbx_strand_id
1 'polypeptide(L)'
;MAFKSVYGQMYADVSTIQISPKKEKNIWYYAADFRNTIIKNLKDSGFRNEELNVAVALILGQQQDISPELMKDYQFAGAVHILSVSGLHVGCLMLFIGFLLSPLPKSKTGNILRLAILLSFLWVFALIANFSPSVTRSVVMFSFVAVGKYARRKTNIYHTLLVSVFMILLFEPSFIFDVGFQLSYSALFFIVWLQPLFSSLWQPKNKIGKYFWDILTVSLAAQMGTFPLSLYYFHQFPDCSL
;
A
#
# COMPACT_ATOMS: atom_id res chain seq x y z
N MET A 1 1.23 -16.25 12.22
CA MET A 1 1.86 -15.45 13.27
C MET A 1 2.75 -14.41 12.60
N ALA A 2 2.41 -13.13 12.69
CA ALA A 2 3.30 -12.09 12.20
C ALA A 2 4.54 -12.10 13.07
N PHE A 3 5.70 -12.37 12.49
CA PHE A 3 6.99 -12.15 13.14
C PHE A 3 7.18 -10.64 13.33
N LYS A 4 6.59 -10.11 14.40
CA LYS A 4 7.04 -8.82 14.93
C LYS A 4 8.44 -9.07 15.44
N SER A 5 9.42 -8.29 15.01
CA SER A 5 10.80 -8.32 15.48
C SER A 5 10.87 -7.84 16.94
N VAL A 6 10.23 -8.57 17.84
CA VAL A 6 10.24 -8.31 19.27
C VAL A 6 11.34 -9.19 19.85
N TYR A 7 12.50 -8.62 20.06
CA TYR A 7 13.69 -9.31 20.59
C TYR A 7 13.71 -9.37 22.11
N GLY A 8 12.83 -8.63 22.78
CA GLY A 8 12.74 -8.62 24.23
C GLY A 8 11.52 -7.83 24.71
N GLN A 9 11.09 -8.13 25.90
CA GLN A 9 10.00 -7.42 26.58
C GLN A 9 10.53 -6.95 27.94
N MET A 10 10.41 -5.67 28.21
CA MET A 10 10.83 -5.06 29.46
C MET A 10 9.62 -4.51 30.20
N TYR A 11 9.44 -4.92 31.43
CA TYR A 11 8.44 -4.35 32.32
C TYR A 11 9.11 -3.29 33.19
N ALA A 12 8.64 -2.04 33.10
CA ALA A 12 9.14 -0.95 33.93
C ALA A 12 7.95 -0.28 34.60
N ASP A 13 8.11 0.04 35.88
CA ASP A 13 7.11 0.82 36.59
C ASP A 13 7.19 2.29 36.15
N VAL A 14 6.04 2.95 36.03
CA VAL A 14 5.95 4.35 35.57
C VAL A 14 6.82 5.29 36.42
N SER A 15 7.00 4.98 37.72
CA SER A 15 7.86 5.70 38.63
C SER A 15 9.36 5.59 38.34
N THR A 16 9.77 4.56 37.57
CA THR A 16 11.17 4.29 37.26
C THR A 16 11.59 4.87 35.90
N ILE A 17 10.62 5.33 35.10
CA ILE A 17 10.89 5.87 33.77
C ILE A 17 11.26 7.36 33.88
N GLN A 18 12.54 7.66 33.66
CA GLN A 18 12.99 9.04 33.50
C GLN A 18 12.93 9.44 32.02
N ILE A 19 12.03 10.38 31.71
CA ILE A 19 11.93 10.92 30.36
C ILE A 19 13.06 11.93 30.15
N SER A 20 13.98 11.61 29.23
CA SER A 20 15.03 12.55 28.86
C SER A 20 14.42 13.78 28.18
N PRO A 21 14.75 15.00 28.64
CA PRO A 21 14.24 16.22 28.01
C PRO A 21 14.85 16.47 26.63
N LYS A 22 15.86 15.74 26.23
CA LYS A 22 16.56 15.89 24.95
C LYS A 22 15.79 15.17 23.85
N LYS A 23 14.93 15.90 23.13
CA LYS A 23 14.28 15.40 21.92
C LYS A 23 15.27 15.40 20.77
N GLU A 24 15.66 14.21 20.32
CA GLU A 24 16.40 14.09 19.05
C GLU A 24 15.46 14.38 17.88
N LYS A 25 15.73 15.48 17.17
CA LYS A 25 14.96 15.91 16.01
C LYS A 25 15.41 15.13 14.78
N ASN A 26 14.99 13.87 14.67
CA ASN A 26 15.21 13.03 13.50
C ASN A 26 14.05 13.20 12.49
N ILE A 27 14.25 12.73 11.25
CA ILE A 27 13.23 12.76 10.20
C ILE A 27 11.92 12.10 10.65
N TRP A 28 12.03 11.06 11.48
CA TRP A 28 10.90 10.37 12.12
C TRP A 28 10.11 11.26 13.09
N TYR A 29 10.83 12.15 13.79
CA TYR A 29 10.19 13.14 14.67
C TYR A 29 9.30 14.09 13.85
N TYR A 30 9.81 14.62 12.75
CA TYR A 30 9.03 15.52 11.90
C TYR A 30 7.84 14.81 11.24
N ALA A 31 8.01 13.56 10.81
CA ALA A 31 6.92 12.76 10.27
C ALA A 31 5.83 12.47 11.31
N ALA A 32 6.22 12.18 12.56
CA ALA A 32 5.30 11.98 13.66
C ALA A 32 4.58 13.28 14.05
N ASP A 33 5.30 14.40 14.10
CA ASP A 33 4.75 15.71 14.42
C ASP A 33 3.74 16.16 13.35
N PHE A 34 4.05 15.95 12.09
CA PHE A 34 3.15 16.22 10.97
C PHE A 34 1.88 15.36 11.04
N ARG A 35 2.02 14.05 11.34
CA ARG A 35 0.88 13.15 11.59
C ARG A 35 0.00 13.65 12.72
N ASN A 36 0.61 13.97 13.87
CA ASN A 36 -0.11 14.48 15.03
C ASN A 36 -0.86 15.78 14.73
N THR A 37 -0.29 16.64 13.91
CA THR A 37 -0.93 17.86 13.44
C THR A 37 -2.17 17.56 12.60
N ILE A 38 -2.08 16.59 11.67
CA ILE A 38 -3.23 16.14 10.87
C ILE A 38 -4.33 15.58 11.80
N ILE A 39 -3.97 14.69 12.72
CA ILE A 39 -4.92 14.08 13.67
C ILE A 39 -5.60 15.14 14.51
N LYS A 40 -4.84 16.12 15.01
CA LYS A 40 -5.37 17.23 15.79
C LYS A 40 -6.36 18.06 14.96
N ASN A 41 -6.02 18.44 13.74
CA ASN A 41 -6.90 19.21 12.87
C ASN A 41 -8.19 18.45 12.53
N LEU A 42 -8.11 17.13 12.29
CA LEU A 42 -9.29 16.29 12.09
C LEU A 42 -10.17 16.23 13.35
N LYS A 43 -9.56 16.12 14.53
CA LYS A 43 -10.27 16.12 15.80
C LYS A 43 -10.97 17.45 16.06
N ASP A 44 -10.30 18.55 15.77
CA ASP A 44 -10.84 19.91 15.93
C ASP A 44 -11.96 20.21 14.91
N SER A 45 -12.04 19.44 13.81
CA SER A 45 -13.10 19.56 12.79
C SER A 45 -14.43 18.89 13.19
N GLY A 46 -14.55 18.33 14.42
CA GLY A 46 -15.79 17.80 14.96
C GLY A 46 -16.13 16.37 14.59
N PHE A 47 -15.17 15.58 14.08
CA PHE A 47 -15.37 14.14 13.87
C PHE A 47 -15.59 13.42 15.20
N ARG A 48 -16.52 12.45 15.20
CA ARG A 48 -16.69 11.55 16.35
C ARG A 48 -15.46 10.66 16.48
N ASN A 49 -15.14 10.19 17.67
CA ASN A 49 -13.91 9.41 17.90
C ASN A 49 -13.77 8.20 16.99
N GLU A 50 -14.85 7.48 16.70
CA GLU A 50 -14.85 6.32 15.81
C GLU A 50 -14.58 6.72 14.35
N GLU A 51 -15.28 7.77 13.89
CA GLU A 51 -15.09 8.32 12.54
C GLU A 51 -13.66 8.85 12.35
N LEU A 52 -13.12 9.50 13.39
CA LEU A 52 -11.74 9.98 13.41
C LEU A 52 -10.75 8.82 13.27
N ASN A 53 -10.93 7.74 14.04
CA ASN A 53 -10.02 6.60 14.00
C ASN A 53 -10.06 5.89 12.64
N VAL A 54 -11.24 5.79 12.03
CA VAL A 54 -11.37 5.27 10.65
C VAL A 54 -10.70 6.20 9.64
N ALA A 55 -10.91 7.52 9.73
CA ALA A 55 -10.27 8.50 8.84
C ALA A 55 -8.75 8.47 8.97
N VAL A 56 -8.22 8.37 10.19
CA VAL A 56 -6.78 8.24 10.49
C VAL A 56 -6.22 6.94 9.92
N ALA A 57 -6.95 5.82 10.04
CA ALA A 57 -6.55 4.55 9.45
C ALA A 57 -6.49 4.63 7.92
N LEU A 58 -7.47 5.25 7.28
CA LEU A 58 -7.56 5.39 5.83
C LEU A 58 -6.50 6.34 5.25
N ILE A 59 -6.21 7.45 5.94
CA ILE A 59 -5.32 8.50 5.43
C ILE A 59 -3.86 8.22 5.82
N LEU A 60 -3.63 7.82 7.07
CA LEU A 60 -2.30 7.69 7.67
C LEU A 60 -1.85 6.23 7.86
N GLY A 61 -2.75 5.28 7.64
CA GLY A 61 -2.47 3.85 7.81
C GLY A 61 -2.37 3.38 9.28
N GLN A 62 -2.84 4.19 10.24
CA GLN A 62 -2.79 3.85 11.66
C GLN A 62 -4.09 3.16 12.10
N GLN A 63 -4.01 1.85 12.35
CA GLN A 63 -5.15 1.04 12.79
C GLN A 63 -5.17 0.82 14.32
N GLN A 64 -4.17 1.33 15.03
CA GLN A 64 -3.94 1.02 16.44
C GLN A 64 -5.03 1.54 17.36
N ASP A 65 -5.69 2.62 16.95
CA ASP A 65 -6.74 3.31 17.74
C ASP A 65 -8.16 2.87 17.37
N ILE A 66 -8.30 1.88 16.46
CA ILE A 66 -9.61 1.33 16.09
C ILE A 66 -10.08 0.41 17.22
N SER A 67 -11.31 0.63 17.69
CA SER A 67 -11.90 -0.21 18.73
C SER A 67 -12.05 -1.66 18.26
N PRO A 68 -11.88 -2.66 19.16
CA PRO A 68 -12.05 -4.06 18.81
C PRO A 68 -13.46 -4.39 18.27
N GLU A 69 -14.46 -3.66 18.71
CA GLU A 69 -15.86 -3.81 18.26
C GLU A 69 -15.98 -3.36 16.80
N LEU A 70 -15.51 -2.18 16.47
CA LEU A 70 -15.52 -1.66 15.11
C LEU A 70 -14.68 -2.54 14.17
N MET A 71 -13.55 -3.06 14.65
CA MET A 71 -12.73 -4.01 13.88
C MET A 71 -13.49 -5.28 13.55
N LYS A 72 -14.29 -5.83 14.49
CA LYS A 72 -15.15 -6.98 14.25
C LYS A 72 -16.23 -6.69 13.21
N ASP A 73 -16.87 -5.53 13.26
CA ASP A 73 -17.89 -5.15 12.28
C ASP A 73 -17.31 -5.09 10.86
N TYR A 74 -16.10 -4.54 10.71
CA TYR A 74 -15.39 -4.57 9.43
C TYR A 74 -14.96 -5.98 9.02
N GLN A 75 -14.67 -6.88 9.97
CA GLN A 75 -14.37 -8.30 9.70
C GLN A 75 -15.62 -9.02 9.19
N PHE A 76 -16.76 -8.84 9.84
CA PHE A 76 -18.03 -9.43 9.39
C PHE A 76 -18.46 -8.90 8.02
N ALA A 77 -18.21 -7.62 7.74
CA ALA A 77 -18.47 -7.04 6.43
C ALA A 77 -17.45 -7.44 5.35
N GLY A 78 -16.39 -8.22 5.69
CA GLY A 78 -15.30 -8.55 4.76
C GLY A 78 -14.47 -7.35 4.32
N ALA A 79 -14.58 -6.21 5.01
CA ALA A 79 -14.05 -4.93 4.60
C ALA A 79 -12.79 -4.49 5.36
N VAL A 80 -12.16 -5.36 6.14
CA VAL A 80 -10.94 -5.04 6.92
C VAL A 80 -9.81 -4.51 6.04
N HIS A 81 -9.70 -5.00 4.82
CA HIS A 81 -8.67 -4.56 3.88
C HIS A 81 -8.80 -3.08 3.48
N ILE A 82 -10.00 -2.50 3.60
CA ILE A 82 -10.24 -1.08 3.33
C ILE A 82 -9.61 -0.21 4.42
N LEU A 83 -9.59 -0.67 5.68
CA LEU A 83 -9.00 0.06 6.80
C LEU A 83 -7.47 0.19 6.71
N SER A 84 -6.82 -0.61 5.87
CA SER A 84 -5.38 -0.48 5.63
C SER A 84 -5.11 0.34 4.37
N VAL A 85 -4.09 1.21 4.43
CA VAL A 85 -3.62 1.89 3.22
C VAL A 85 -3.10 0.84 2.26
N SER A 86 -3.80 0.71 1.13
CA SER A 86 -3.52 -0.30 0.12
C SER A 86 -2.71 0.26 -1.05
N GLY A 87 -2.22 -0.62 -1.90
CA GLY A 87 -1.58 -0.26 -3.16
C GLY A 87 -2.46 0.58 -4.08
N LEU A 88 -3.79 0.41 -3.99
CA LEU A 88 -4.74 1.23 -4.73
C LEU A 88 -4.66 2.72 -4.34
N HIS A 89 -4.54 3.03 -3.06
CA HIS A 89 -4.37 4.40 -2.57
C HIS A 89 -3.11 5.04 -3.16
N VAL A 90 -1.98 4.30 -3.14
CA VAL A 90 -0.71 4.77 -3.73
C VAL A 90 -0.84 4.95 -5.25
N GLY A 91 -1.54 4.03 -5.92
CA GLY A 91 -1.83 4.13 -7.35
C GLY A 91 -2.69 5.34 -7.70
N CYS A 92 -3.77 5.59 -6.96
CA CYS A 92 -4.61 6.78 -7.13
C CYS A 92 -3.82 8.07 -6.89
N LEU A 93 -2.98 8.12 -5.85
CA LEU A 93 -2.09 9.26 -5.60
C LEU A 93 -1.12 9.49 -6.76
N MET A 94 -0.49 8.43 -7.28
CA MET A 94 0.39 8.52 -8.44
C MET A 94 -0.33 9.08 -9.66
N LEU A 95 -1.56 8.62 -9.94
CA LEU A 95 -2.36 9.11 -11.06
C LEU A 95 -2.77 10.57 -10.85
N PHE A 96 -3.20 10.93 -9.65
CA PHE A 96 -3.61 12.30 -9.31
C PHE A 96 -2.45 13.29 -9.44
N ILE A 97 -1.28 12.97 -8.87
CA ILE A 97 -0.09 13.81 -9.01
C ILE A 97 0.38 13.86 -10.46
N GLY A 98 0.34 12.72 -11.16
CA GLY A 98 0.65 12.66 -12.59
C GLY A 98 -0.27 13.56 -13.44
N PHE A 99 -1.55 13.62 -13.10
CA PHE A 99 -2.53 14.52 -13.72
C PHE A 99 -2.23 15.99 -13.38
N LEU A 100 -1.97 16.32 -12.12
CA LEU A 100 -1.63 17.67 -11.67
C LEU A 100 -0.37 18.19 -12.35
N LEU A 101 0.61 17.31 -12.59
CA LEU A 101 1.86 17.65 -13.28
C LEU A 101 1.71 17.64 -14.82
N SER A 102 0.54 17.31 -15.37
CA SER A 102 0.32 17.24 -16.83
C SER A 102 0.61 18.54 -17.58
N PRO A 103 0.36 19.77 -17.02
CA PRO A 103 0.63 21.02 -17.70
C PRO A 103 2.13 21.33 -17.87
N LEU A 104 3.04 20.66 -17.15
CA LEU A 104 4.47 20.90 -17.32
C LEU A 104 4.92 20.55 -18.76
N PRO A 105 5.90 21.27 -19.33
CA PRO A 105 6.39 21.02 -20.68
C PRO A 105 6.97 19.62 -20.85
N LYS A 106 6.72 18.99 -22.00
CA LYS A 106 7.21 17.63 -22.35
C LYS A 106 8.68 17.64 -22.82
N SER A 107 9.51 18.55 -22.28
CA SER A 107 10.95 18.61 -22.51
C SER A 107 11.68 17.56 -21.67
N LYS A 108 12.97 17.31 -21.96
CA LYS A 108 13.81 16.42 -21.14
C LYS A 108 13.84 16.87 -19.68
N THR A 109 14.07 18.16 -19.46
CA THR A 109 14.09 18.78 -18.11
C THR A 109 12.73 18.70 -17.44
N GLY A 110 11.63 18.97 -18.16
CA GLY A 110 10.28 18.86 -17.61
C GLY A 110 9.92 17.43 -17.20
N ASN A 111 10.36 16.43 -17.94
CA ASN A 111 10.15 15.04 -17.59
C ASN A 111 10.95 14.62 -16.34
N ILE A 112 12.20 15.08 -16.21
CA ILE A 112 13.01 14.83 -15.01
C ILE A 112 12.35 15.48 -13.78
N LEU A 113 11.90 16.74 -13.93
CA LEU A 113 11.22 17.45 -12.85
C LEU A 113 9.93 16.74 -12.42
N ARG A 114 9.12 16.30 -13.39
CA ARG A 114 7.91 15.49 -13.09
C ARG A 114 8.25 14.22 -12.33
N LEU A 115 9.27 13.50 -12.78
CA LEU A 115 9.70 12.27 -12.11
C LEU A 115 10.18 12.57 -10.70
N ALA A 116 11.01 13.60 -10.51
CA ALA A 116 11.52 13.97 -9.20
C ALA A 116 10.39 14.36 -8.23
N ILE A 117 9.44 15.18 -8.65
CA ILE A 117 8.28 15.57 -7.84
C ILE A 117 7.43 14.34 -7.48
N LEU A 118 7.13 13.49 -8.47
CA LEU A 118 6.31 12.29 -8.26
C LEU A 118 6.97 11.33 -7.28
N LEU A 119 8.26 11.03 -7.45
CA LEU A 119 9.00 10.17 -6.54
C LEU A 119 9.07 10.78 -5.13
N SER A 120 9.41 12.07 -5.00
CA SER A 120 9.44 12.74 -3.71
C SER A 120 8.10 12.63 -3.00
N PHE A 121 6.99 12.83 -3.70
CA PHE A 121 5.66 12.72 -3.13
C PHE A 121 5.32 11.30 -2.66
N LEU A 122 5.64 10.28 -3.48
CA LEU A 122 5.40 8.88 -3.11
C LEU A 122 6.21 8.47 -1.87
N TRP A 123 7.48 8.88 -1.78
CA TRP A 123 8.33 8.56 -0.63
C TRP A 123 7.96 9.35 0.63
N VAL A 124 7.55 10.61 0.50
CA VAL A 124 6.99 11.38 1.62
C VAL A 124 5.70 10.73 2.13
N PHE A 125 4.84 10.27 1.23
CA PHE A 125 3.65 9.52 1.62
C PHE A 125 3.99 8.23 2.36
N ALA A 126 4.99 7.46 1.89
CA ALA A 126 5.47 6.27 2.60
C ALA A 126 5.98 6.58 4.01
N LEU A 127 6.70 7.69 4.17
CA LEU A 127 7.19 8.17 5.46
C LEU A 127 6.01 8.53 6.40
N ILE A 128 5.00 9.23 5.89
CA ILE A 128 3.78 9.57 6.65
C ILE A 128 3.02 8.29 7.04
N ALA A 129 2.93 7.30 6.17
CA ALA A 129 2.31 6.00 6.43
C ALA A 129 3.21 5.04 7.22
N ASN A 130 4.29 5.56 7.83
CA ASN A 130 5.24 4.81 8.67
C ASN A 130 5.85 3.58 7.97
N PHE A 131 6.09 3.67 6.67
CA PHE A 131 6.61 2.57 5.86
C PHE A 131 5.87 1.25 6.08
N SER A 132 4.54 1.30 6.22
CA SER A 132 3.76 0.07 6.34
C SER A 132 4.09 -0.87 5.18
N PRO A 133 4.16 -2.20 5.39
CA PRO A 133 4.61 -3.15 4.36
C PRO A 133 3.87 -3.01 3.03
N SER A 134 2.54 -2.78 3.07
CA SER A 134 1.73 -2.59 1.87
C SER A 134 2.08 -1.33 1.09
N VAL A 135 2.28 -0.20 1.80
CA VAL A 135 2.64 1.08 1.18
C VAL A 135 4.05 1.02 0.61
N THR A 136 5.01 0.46 1.37
CA THR A 136 6.41 0.33 0.93
C THR A 136 6.51 -0.44 -0.38
N ARG A 137 5.85 -1.60 -0.47
CA ARG A 137 5.81 -2.39 -1.72
C ARG A 137 5.29 -1.56 -2.89
N SER A 138 4.17 -0.90 -2.68
CA SER A 138 3.50 -0.13 -3.73
C SER A 138 4.34 1.07 -4.17
N VAL A 139 4.94 1.81 -3.23
CA VAL A 139 5.80 2.95 -3.53
C VAL A 139 7.04 2.52 -4.30
N VAL A 140 7.70 1.43 -3.91
CA VAL A 140 8.85 0.88 -4.64
C VAL A 140 8.44 0.49 -6.06
N MET A 141 7.36 -0.29 -6.22
CA MET A 141 6.89 -0.72 -7.54
C MET A 141 6.53 0.47 -8.44
N PHE A 142 5.72 1.40 -7.92
CA PHE A 142 5.33 2.58 -8.71
C PHE A 142 6.49 3.52 -9.00
N SER A 143 7.52 3.55 -8.15
CA SER A 143 8.77 4.28 -8.43
C SER A 143 9.46 3.70 -9.67
N PHE A 144 9.58 2.36 -9.78
CA PHE A 144 10.15 1.72 -10.96
C PHE A 144 9.30 1.93 -12.22
N VAL A 145 7.96 1.86 -12.09
CA VAL A 145 7.05 2.16 -13.21
C VAL A 145 7.21 3.60 -13.66
N ALA A 146 7.30 4.56 -12.74
CA ALA A 146 7.51 5.96 -13.04
C ALA A 146 8.84 6.20 -13.74
N VAL A 147 9.93 5.66 -13.20
CA VAL A 147 11.27 5.75 -13.83
C VAL A 147 11.23 5.19 -15.24
N GLY A 148 10.67 4.00 -15.43
CA GLY A 148 10.54 3.38 -16.76
C GLY A 148 9.77 4.25 -17.75
N LYS A 149 8.62 4.78 -17.32
CA LYS A 149 7.77 5.67 -18.14
C LYS A 149 8.50 6.94 -18.56
N TYR A 150 9.19 7.61 -17.63
CA TYR A 150 9.87 8.87 -17.92
C TYR A 150 11.23 8.70 -18.59
N ALA A 151 11.92 7.56 -18.37
CA ALA A 151 13.15 7.21 -19.09
C ALA A 151 12.89 6.78 -20.55
N ARG A 152 11.63 6.77 -21.00
CA ARG A 152 11.23 6.34 -22.37
C ARG A 152 11.73 4.96 -22.74
N ARG A 153 11.96 4.08 -21.76
CA ARG A 153 12.33 2.68 -22.02
C ARG A 153 11.08 1.81 -22.06
N LYS A 154 11.07 0.84 -22.96
CA LYS A 154 10.08 -0.25 -22.92
C LYS A 154 10.37 -1.07 -21.67
N THR A 155 9.67 -0.80 -20.57
CA THR A 155 9.80 -1.57 -19.35
C THR A 155 8.99 -2.85 -19.48
N ASN A 156 9.64 -3.97 -19.29
CA ASN A 156 8.95 -5.25 -19.14
C ASN A 156 8.40 -5.30 -17.69
N ILE A 157 7.11 -5.54 -17.55
CA ILE A 157 6.44 -5.58 -16.23
C ILE A 157 7.08 -6.67 -15.35
N TYR A 158 7.44 -7.82 -15.91
CA TYR A 158 8.14 -8.88 -15.17
C TYR A 158 9.46 -8.41 -14.59
N HIS A 159 10.23 -7.66 -15.37
CA HIS A 159 11.49 -7.08 -14.89
C HIS A 159 11.25 -6.08 -13.76
N THR A 160 10.21 -5.24 -13.86
CA THR A 160 9.84 -4.30 -12.82
C THR A 160 9.45 -5.01 -11.52
N LEU A 161 8.67 -6.11 -11.61
CA LEU A 161 8.32 -6.94 -10.47
C LEU A 161 9.56 -7.55 -9.82
N LEU A 162 10.42 -8.20 -10.59
CA LEU A 162 11.64 -8.83 -10.06
C LEU A 162 12.58 -7.84 -9.40
N VAL A 163 12.81 -6.69 -10.03
CA VAL A 163 13.67 -5.64 -9.45
C VAL A 163 13.05 -5.08 -8.17
N SER A 164 11.73 -4.90 -8.09
CA SER A 164 11.07 -4.41 -6.88
C SER A 164 11.17 -5.42 -5.72
N VAL A 165 10.97 -6.72 -5.99
CA VAL A 165 11.20 -7.80 -5.01
C VAL A 165 12.64 -7.77 -4.51
N PHE A 166 13.60 -7.77 -5.44
CA PHE A 166 15.02 -7.77 -5.11
C PHE A 166 15.41 -6.56 -4.25
N MET A 167 14.97 -5.37 -4.61
CA MET A 167 15.27 -4.15 -3.87
C MET A 167 14.67 -4.18 -2.47
N ILE A 168 13.43 -4.62 -2.31
CA ILE A 168 12.82 -4.70 -0.98
C ILE A 168 13.54 -5.71 -0.10
N LEU A 169 13.85 -6.90 -0.63
CA LEU A 169 14.53 -7.94 0.12
C LEU A 169 16.01 -7.62 0.42
N LEU A 170 16.61 -6.74 -0.37
CA LEU A 170 17.97 -6.25 -0.10
C LEU A 170 18.02 -5.38 1.16
N PHE A 171 16.99 -4.55 1.38
CA PHE A 171 16.91 -3.68 2.56
C PHE A 171 16.28 -4.36 3.76
N GLU A 172 15.29 -5.21 3.54
CA GLU A 172 14.53 -5.88 4.60
C GLU A 172 14.25 -7.34 4.21
N PRO A 173 15.21 -8.27 4.43
CA PRO A 173 15.06 -9.68 4.06
C PRO A 173 13.89 -10.37 4.76
N SER A 174 13.47 -9.89 5.93
CA SER A 174 12.39 -10.45 6.72
C SER A 174 11.04 -10.39 6.01
N PHE A 175 10.87 -9.49 5.03
CA PHE A 175 9.63 -9.38 4.26
C PHE A 175 9.29 -10.62 3.43
N ILE A 176 10.26 -11.49 3.15
CA ILE A 176 9.97 -12.76 2.45
C ILE A 176 9.00 -13.65 3.26
N PHE A 177 9.02 -13.53 4.60
CA PHE A 177 8.13 -14.26 5.50
C PHE A 177 6.84 -13.49 5.82
N ASP A 178 6.69 -12.25 5.34
CA ASP A 178 5.47 -11.49 5.52
C ASP A 178 4.38 -12.00 4.56
N VAL A 179 3.26 -12.44 5.14
CA VAL A 179 2.13 -13.01 4.39
C VAL A 179 1.59 -12.01 3.37
N GLY A 180 1.50 -10.73 3.77
CA GLY A 180 1.04 -9.68 2.88
C GLY A 180 1.99 -9.46 1.70
N PHE A 181 3.30 -9.58 1.90
CA PHE A 181 4.30 -9.53 0.83
C PHE A 181 4.08 -10.67 -0.17
N GLN A 182 4.00 -11.90 0.33
CA GLN A 182 3.79 -13.09 -0.52
C GLN A 182 2.48 -13.00 -1.31
N LEU A 183 1.36 -12.67 -0.66
CA LEU A 183 0.05 -12.53 -1.30
C LEU A 183 0.05 -11.43 -2.37
N SER A 184 0.66 -10.29 -2.08
CA SER A 184 0.70 -9.16 -3.02
C SER A 184 1.50 -9.47 -4.28
N TYR A 185 2.71 -10.04 -4.14
CA TYR A 185 3.53 -10.37 -5.29
C TYR A 185 3.00 -11.57 -6.07
N SER A 186 2.42 -12.56 -5.39
CA SER A 186 1.73 -13.68 -6.04
C SER A 186 0.55 -13.16 -6.89
N ALA A 187 -0.32 -12.33 -6.31
CA ALA A 187 -1.42 -11.72 -7.06
C ALA A 187 -0.93 -10.99 -8.32
N LEU A 188 0.07 -10.14 -8.19
CA LEU A 188 0.60 -9.36 -9.30
C LEU A 188 1.25 -10.23 -10.37
N PHE A 189 2.02 -11.24 -9.98
CA PHE A 189 2.61 -12.18 -10.91
C PHE A 189 1.55 -12.91 -11.72
N PHE A 190 0.53 -13.44 -11.05
CA PHE A 190 -0.57 -14.14 -11.69
C PHE A 190 -1.43 -13.22 -12.57
N ILE A 191 -1.68 -11.97 -12.15
CA ILE A 191 -2.35 -10.98 -13.00
C ILE A 191 -1.55 -10.77 -14.29
N VAL A 192 -0.26 -10.51 -14.20
CA VAL A 192 0.57 -10.24 -15.38
C VAL A 192 0.66 -11.46 -16.31
N TRP A 193 0.64 -12.66 -15.73
CA TRP A 193 0.74 -13.92 -16.48
C TRP A 193 -0.59 -14.39 -17.06
N LEU A 194 -1.65 -14.49 -16.25
CA LEU A 194 -2.92 -15.10 -16.63
C LEU A 194 -3.93 -14.14 -17.25
N GLN A 195 -3.93 -12.86 -16.82
CA GLN A 195 -4.92 -11.91 -17.33
C GLN A 195 -4.87 -11.76 -18.86
N PRO A 196 -3.72 -11.68 -19.54
CA PRO A 196 -3.69 -11.61 -20.99
C PRO A 196 -4.28 -12.88 -21.64
N LEU A 197 -4.07 -14.06 -21.04
CA LEU A 197 -4.65 -15.31 -21.50
C LEU A 197 -6.18 -15.31 -21.36
N PHE A 198 -6.69 -14.91 -20.20
CA PHE A 198 -8.13 -14.83 -19.96
C PHE A 198 -8.81 -13.74 -20.80
N SER A 199 -8.16 -12.61 -20.96
CA SER A 199 -8.67 -11.52 -21.80
C SER A 199 -8.77 -11.92 -23.28
N SER A 200 -7.93 -12.83 -23.74
CA SER A 200 -7.96 -13.34 -25.12
C SER A 200 -9.08 -14.34 -25.39
N LEU A 201 -9.66 -14.99 -24.34
CA LEU A 201 -10.73 -15.98 -24.49
C LEU A 201 -12.03 -15.36 -25.01
N TRP A 202 -12.29 -14.14 -24.65
CA TRP A 202 -13.48 -13.44 -25.11
C TRP A 202 -13.18 -11.95 -25.32
N GLN A 203 -13.55 -11.44 -26.50
CA GLN A 203 -13.34 -10.04 -26.86
C GLN A 203 -14.69 -9.37 -27.19
N PRO A 204 -15.38 -8.82 -26.18
CA PRO A 204 -16.63 -8.12 -26.40
C PRO A 204 -16.44 -6.95 -27.37
N LYS A 205 -17.36 -6.80 -28.35
CA LYS A 205 -17.34 -5.69 -29.30
C LYS A 205 -17.63 -4.34 -28.65
N ASN A 206 -18.39 -4.34 -27.54
CA ASN A 206 -18.77 -3.14 -26.82
C ASN A 206 -17.68 -2.72 -25.83
N LYS A 207 -17.35 -1.41 -25.78
CA LYS A 207 -16.37 -0.85 -24.83
C LYS A 207 -16.71 -1.15 -23.36
N ILE A 208 -18.00 -1.08 -23.01
CA ILE A 208 -18.50 -1.37 -21.65
C ILE A 208 -18.29 -2.85 -21.32
N GLY A 209 -18.69 -3.75 -22.22
CA GLY A 209 -18.48 -5.19 -22.01
C GLY A 209 -17.01 -5.57 -21.90
N LYS A 210 -16.12 -4.93 -22.69
CA LYS A 210 -14.68 -5.12 -22.57
C LYS A 210 -14.16 -4.69 -21.20
N TYR A 211 -14.59 -3.54 -20.70
CA TYR A 211 -14.20 -3.03 -19.39
C TYR A 211 -14.60 -3.99 -18.26
N PHE A 212 -15.84 -4.49 -18.27
CA PHE A 212 -16.30 -5.49 -17.29
C PHE A 212 -15.53 -6.82 -17.40
N TRP A 213 -15.27 -7.26 -18.63
CA TRP A 213 -14.48 -8.47 -18.87
C TRP A 213 -13.05 -8.34 -18.37
N ASP A 214 -12.39 -7.20 -18.63
CA ASP A 214 -11.03 -6.94 -18.13
C ASP A 214 -10.98 -6.93 -16.59
N ILE A 215 -11.97 -6.33 -15.90
CA ILE A 215 -12.06 -6.38 -14.44
C ILE A 215 -12.23 -7.81 -13.94
N LEU A 216 -13.15 -8.58 -14.54
CA LEU A 216 -13.40 -9.96 -14.14
C LEU A 216 -12.15 -10.83 -14.31
N THR A 217 -11.46 -10.72 -15.44
CA THR A 217 -10.24 -11.50 -15.72
C THR A 217 -9.08 -11.13 -14.80
N VAL A 218 -8.92 -9.85 -14.44
CA VAL A 218 -7.95 -9.40 -13.45
C VAL A 218 -8.26 -9.98 -12.07
N SER A 219 -9.54 -9.94 -11.65
CA SER A 219 -9.96 -10.49 -10.35
C SER A 219 -9.74 -11.99 -10.26
N LEU A 220 -10.12 -12.73 -11.31
CA LEU A 220 -9.89 -14.18 -11.37
C LEU A 220 -8.40 -14.52 -11.32
N ALA A 221 -7.57 -13.82 -12.09
CA ALA A 221 -6.12 -14.04 -12.10
C ALA A 221 -5.50 -13.77 -10.73
N ALA A 222 -5.91 -12.68 -10.05
CA ALA A 222 -5.46 -12.36 -8.71
C ALA A 222 -5.85 -13.44 -7.70
N GLN A 223 -7.12 -13.87 -7.73
CA GLN A 223 -7.62 -14.91 -6.83
C GLN A 223 -6.89 -16.24 -7.03
N MET A 224 -6.65 -16.66 -8.27
CA MET A 224 -5.87 -17.88 -8.55
C MET A 224 -4.45 -17.81 -7.97
N GLY A 225 -3.82 -16.65 -7.99
CA GLY A 225 -2.50 -16.45 -7.40
C GLY A 225 -2.49 -16.44 -5.89
N THR A 226 -3.52 -15.88 -5.27
CA THR A 226 -3.58 -15.72 -3.80
C THR A 226 -4.23 -16.91 -3.10
N PHE A 227 -5.10 -17.63 -3.76
CA PHE A 227 -5.89 -18.72 -3.18
C PHE A 227 -5.07 -19.79 -2.45
N PRO A 228 -3.99 -20.37 -3.06
CA PRO A 228 -3.19 -21.39 -2.36
C PRO A 228 -2.54 -20.86 -1.08
N LEU A 229 -2.03 -19.63 -1.12
CA LEU A 229 -1.40 -18.99 0.03
C LEU A 229 -2.43 -18.64 1.10
N SER A 230 -3.60 -18.17 0.70
CA SER A 230 -4.69 -17.86 1.61
C SER A 230 -5.17 -19.11 2.35
N LEU A 231 -5.34 -20.24 1.65
CA LEU A 231 -5.67 -21.52 2.29
C LEU A 231 -4.59 -21.95 3.28
N TYR A 232 -3.34 -21.84 2.91
CA TYR A 232 -2.21 -22.25 3.75
C TYR A 232 -2.11 -21.42 5.05
N TYR A 233 -2.27 -20.08 4.94
CA TYR A 233 -2.06 -19.18 6.08
C TYR A 233 -3.30 -18.99 6.96
N PHE A 234 -4.49 -18.93 6.34
CA PHE A 234 -5.71 -18.59 7.09
C PHE A 234 -6.57 -19.82 7.42
N HIS A 235 -6.33 -20.96 6.79
CA HIS A 235 -7.11 -22.20 6.99
C HIS A 235 -8.62 -21.98 6.84
N GLN A 236 -9.02 -20.92 6.16
CA GLN A 236 -10.41 -20.55 5.90
C GLN A 236 -10.65 -20.58 4.40
N PHE A 237 -11.70 -21.26 3.97
CA PHE A 237 -12.24 -21.01 2.65
C PHE A 237 -12.79 -19.57 2.66
N PRO A 238 -12.57 -18.78 1.61
CA PRO A 238 -13.32 -17.55 1.46
C PRO A 238 -14.79 -17.94 1.37
N ASP A 239 -15.48 -17.86 2.51
CA ASP A 239 -16.91 -18.06 2.54
C ASP A 239 -17.56 -17.01 1.67
N CYS A 240 -18.16 -17.44 0.55
CA CYS A 240 -19.18 -16.70 -0.15
C CYS A 240 -20.47 -16.76 0.68
N SER A 241 -20.42 -16.42 1.94
CA SER A 241 -21.63 -16.14 2.70
C SER A 241 -22.07 -14.72 2.33
N LEU A 242 -22.96 -14.66 1.36
CA LEU A 242 -23.84 -13.55 1.09
C LEU A 242 -24.73 -13.28 2.30
#